data_daa0cd54d84091b3aa6ec33d3d951a5e
#
_entry.id   daa0cd54d84091b3aa6ec33d3d951a5e
#
_cell.length_a   1.000
_cell.length_b   1.000
_cell.length_c   1.000
_cell.angle_alpha   90.00
_cell.angle_beta   90.00
_cell.angle_gamma   90.00
#
_symmetry.space_group_name_H-M   'P 1'
#
loop_
_entity.id
_entity.type
_entity.pdbx_description
1 polymer ?
#
loop_
_entity_poly.entity_id
_entity_poly.type
_entity_poly.pdbx_seq_one_letter_code
_entity_poly.pdbx_strand_id
1 'polypeptide(L)'
;MLHERSFLMAKKNVFLHFLSNYIVVLLLFFTLFVMGPSEIFFGNYKEFGFVYQEFGWKFLIFAFLISFIFTLVISFFPDKLGKYILSVFWGIGIAGYIQTMFLNRHLEQMGVRAEAYTASPSKIIVNWIIWTTIILGALLFAKFQQNIFKKVMLTSSLIILGMQCVGYISLFLSADKSAFTYYSDKDELILDGSKQFTVSSNDNIILFILDNFSSTYLASAVEKYPDLKDFLHDFTYYNNADCNYHGTYPSLPHLLTGNDLDPSLSVDDWLEDCWTNTTTNDYFSILSDANYKVNLYTPTTSILTGNHSLSLLDGKISNITTKQSSICIDYHKLYRTMFYMSCYRFMPEYFKSFFDVSNETYTTIVSYPENTILHANYDFYNHLIENGLTTDSSGNYFIIQHLNGTHEFTTDENCQFDAQNATCQSTVKGIFTMLEAYLNELKTLGVYDDSTIIITSDHGDVEYPQIIFFIKEKQESHELLNGTNAPITLDELVPTIVQSLDKDYSEFGYSIHDFYPDQQRERLLYIRDYDASYPDVPRYDGISSGGSNVYHLYNYTGNIDDQINALQNYQYTTIPMVDSYF
;
A
#
# COMPACT_ATOMS: atom_id res chain seq x y z
N MET A 1 -66.44 -1.07 22.42
CA MET A 1 -65.42 -0.62 23.40
C MET A 1 -64.53 -1.76 23.96
N LEU A 2 -65.07 -2.86 24.57
CA LEU A 2 -64.22 -3.97 25.05
C LEU A 2 -63.51 -4.73 23.90
N HIS A 3 -64.18 -4.96 22.79
CA HIS A 3 -63.63 -5.66 21.60
C HIS A 3 -62.54 -4.83 20.89
N GLU A 4 -62.73 -3.52 20.82
CA GLU A 4 -61.73 -2.58 20.24
C GLU A 4 -60.48 -2.48 21.15
N ARG A 5 -60.66 -2.46 22.47
CA ARG A 5 -59.54 -2.45 23.41
C ARG A 5 -58.72 -3.76 23.35
N SER A 6 -59.40 -4.92 23.24
CA SER A 6 -58.71 -6.21 23.11
C SER A 6 -57.93 -6.30 21.76
N PHE A 7 -58.50 -5.81 20.67
CA PHE A 7 -57.87 -5.76 19.36
C PHE A 7 -56.66 -4.81 19.34
N LEU A 8 -56.79 -3.63 19.96
CA LEU A 8 -55.68 -2.67 20.12
C LEU A 8 -54.55 -3.21 21.01
N MET A 9 -54.90 -3.96 22.10
CA MET A 9 -53.89 -4.61 22.95
C MET A 9 -53.16 -5.74 22.21
N ALA A 10 -53.88 -6.54 21.40
CA ALA A 10 -53.27 -7.60 20.59
C ALA A 10 -52.30 -7.00 19.54
N LYS A 11 -52.70 -5.96 18.82
CA LYS A 11 -51.82 -5.23 17.87
C LYS A 11 -50.60 -4.63 18.55
N LYS A 12 -50.78 -4.03 19.75
CA LYS A 12 -49.68 -3.47 20.53
C LYS A 12 -48.66 -4.54 20.95
N ASN A 13 -49.15 -5.72 21.35
CA ASN A 13 -48.28 -6.83 21.74
C ASN A 13 -47.48 -7.40 20.56
N VAL A 14 -48.10 -7.50 19.36
CA VAL A 14 -47.42 -7.93 18.13
C VAL A 14 -46.34 -6.92 17.73
N PHE A 15 -46.67 -5.62 17.77
CA PHE A 15 -45.70 -4.55 17.46
C PHE A 15 -44.51 -4.54 18.42
N LEU A 16 -44.76 -4.64 19.74
CA LEU A 16 -43.71 -4.71 20.74
C LEU A 16 -42.82 -5.94 20.59
N HIS A 17 -43.39 -7.06 20.20
CA HIS A 17 -42.63 -8.28 19.92
C HIS A 17 -41.74 -8.12 18.69
N PHE A 18 -42.28 -7.58 17.62
CA PHE A 18 -41.50 -7.27 16.41
C PHE A 18 -40.35 -6.27 16.72
N LEU A 19 -40.64 -5.20 17.45
CA LEU A 19 -39.63 -4.20 17.83
C LEU A 19 -38.51 -4.80 18.69
N SER A 20 -38.86 -5.70 19.63
CA SER A 20 -37.87 -6.42 20.45
C SER A 20 -36.94 -7.28 19.59
N ASN A 21 -37.48 -7.99 18.61
CA ASN A 21 -36.69 -8.81 17.68
C ASN A 21 -35.81 -7.93 16.76
N TYR A 22 -36.36 -6.80 16.30
CA TYR A 22 -35.66 -5.84 15.46
C TYR A 22 -34.42 -5.26 16.16
N ILE A 23 -34.52 -4.90 17.43
CA ILE A 23 -33.40 -4.39 18.23
C ILE A 23 -32.25 -5.42 18.29
N VAL A 24 -32.58 -6.70 18.44
CA VAL A 24 -31.58 -7.77 18.50
C VAL A 24 -30.87 -7.96 17.15
N VAL A 25 -31.64 -7.93 16.05
CA VAL A 25 -31.07 -8.05 14.69
C VAL A 25 -30.27 -6.80 14.33
N LEU A 26 -30.77 -5.62 14.73
CA LEU A 26 -30.10 -4.33 14.50
C LEU A 26 -28.73 -4.27 15.17
N LEU A 27 -28.54 -4.87 16.34
CA LEU A 27 -27.23 -4.91 16.99
C LEU A 27 -26.14 -5.42 16.06
N LEU A 28 -26.37 -6.53 15.36
CA LEU A 28 -25.38 -7.12 14.45
C LEU A 28 -25.12 -6.22 13.24
N PHE A 29 -26.19 -5.80 12.57
CA PHE A 29 -26.03 -5.02 11.32
C PHE A 29 -25.56 -3.58 11.58
N PHE A 30 -25.95 -2.97 12.68
CA PHE A 30 -25.43 -1.65 13.08
C PHE A 30 -23.93 -1.74 13.39
N THR A 31 -23.50 -2.80 14.08
CA THR A 31 -22.08 -3.01 14.34
C THR A 31 -21.28 -3.16 13.04
N LEU A 32 -21.75 -4.00 12.11
CA LEU A 32 -20.99 -4.31 10.88
C LEU A 32 -21.02 -3.19 9.84
N PHE A 33 -22.15 -2.51 9.67
CA PHE A 33 -22.32 -1.52 8.59
C PHE A 33 -22.21 -0.07 9.06
N VAL A 34 -22.37 0.21 10.36
CA VAL A 34 -22.30 1.58 10.85
C VAL A 34 -21.07 1.80 11.73
N MET A 35 -21.00 1.08 12.83
CA MET A 35 -19.96 1.32 13.84
C MET A 35 -18.57 0.94 13.32
N GLY A 36 -18.41 -0.26 12.75
CA GLY A 36 -17.13 -0.74 12.23
C GLY A 36 -16.53 0.17 11.16
N PRO A 37 -17.25 0.42 10.05
CA PRO A 37 -16.75 1.32 9.00
C PRO A 37 -16.48 2.75 9.50
N SER A 38 -17.33 3.27 10.40
CA SER A 38 -17.15 4.62 10.94
C SER A 38 -15.91 4.75 11.83
N GLU A 39 -15.67 3.79 12.72
CA GLU A 39 -14.46 3.76 13.55
C GLU A 39 -13.19 3.69 12.70
N ILE A 40 -13.19 2.84 11.67
CA ILE A 40 -12.06 2.69 10.76
C ILE A 40 -11.82 3.98 9.99
N PHE A 41 -12.88 4.55 9.42
CA PHE A 41 -12.78 5.78 8.65
C PHE A 41 -12.29 6.96 9.50
N PHE A 42 -12.95 7.25 10.62
CA PHE A 42 -12.57 8.40 11.45
C PHE A 42 -11.21 8.24 12.14
N GLY A 43 -10.74 7.02 12.33
CA GLY A 43 -9.38 6.74 12.81
C GLY A 43 -8.29 6.99 11.77
N ASN A 44 -8.64 6.91 10.47
CA ASN A 44 -7.67 6.94 9.37
C ASN A 44 -8.16 7.79 8.18
N TYR A 45 -8.97 8.82 8.41
CA TYR A 45 -9.63 9.57 7.31
C TYR A 45 -8.65 10.27 6.36
N LYS A 46 -7.44 10.56 6.82
CA LYS A 46 -6.38 11.17 6.01
C LYS A 46 -5.80 10.19 4.96
N GLU A 47 -5.90 8.90 5.21
CA GLU A 47 -5.44 7.84 4.32
C GLU A 47 -6.43 7.55 3.18
N PHE A 48 -7.69 7.94 3.37
CA PHE A 48 -8.74 7.74 2.39
C PHE A 48 -8.92 8.98 1.51
N GLY A 49 -8.87 8.81 0.20
CA GLY A 49 -9.12 9.90 -0.76
C GLY A 49 -10.58 10.34 -0.87
N PHE A 50 -11.49 9.82 -0.04
CA PHE A 50 -12.92 10.12 -0.05
C PHE A 50 -13.41 10.58 1.32
N VAL A 51 -14.55 11.27 1.36
CA VAL A 51 -15.17 11.80 2.58
C VAL A 51 -16.25 10.87 3.13
N TYR A 52 -16.59 11.04 4.41
CA TYR A 52 -17.57 10.19 5.10
C TYR A 52 -18.95 10.15 4.43
N GLN A 53 -19.39 11.23 3.82
CA GLN A 53 -20.67 11.33 3.14
C GLN A 53 -20.86 10.32 2.01
N GLU A 54 -19.77 9.83 1.42
CA GLU A 54 -19.84 8.92 0.30
C GLU A 54 -20.41 7.54 0.67
N PHE A 55 -20.26 7.13 1.92
CA PHE A 55 -20.76 5.83 2.36
C PHE A 55 -21.58 5.85 3.66
N GLY A 56 -21.26 6.74 4.61
CA GLY A 56 -21.73 6.65 5.98
C GLY A 56 -23.24 6.63 6.13
N TRP A 57 -23.95 7.59 5.54
CA TRP A 57 -25.42 7.63 5.58
C TRP A 57 -26.07 6.49 4.80
N LYS A 58 -25.44 6.02 3.72
CA LYS A 58 -25.91 4.89 2.91
C LYS A 58 -25.83 3.59 3.72
N PHE A 59 -24.71 3.38 4.42
CA PHE A 59 -24.56 2.24 5.33
C PHE A 59 -25.50 2.31 6.52
N LEU A 60 -25.77 3.50 7.05
CA LEU A 60 -26.76 3.69 8.12
C LEU A 60 -28.15 3.25 7.66
N ILE A 61 -28.62 3.74 6.53
CA ILE A 61 -29.92 3.34 5.96
C ILE A 61 -29.94 1.85 5.67
N PHE A 62 -28.87 1.32 5.07
CA PHE A 62 -28.78 -0.10 4.75
C PHE A 62 -28.87 -0.97 6.00
N ALA A 63 -28.18 -0.61 7.09
CA ALA A 63 -28.25 -1.34 8.36
C ALA A 63 -29.67 -1.42 8.94
N PHE A 64 -30.42 -0.31 8.88
CA PHE A 64 -31.81 -0.29 9.32
C PHE A 64 -32.71 -1.12 8.41
N LEU A 65 -32.57 -0.99 7.09
CA LEU A 65 -33.38 -1.74 6.12
C LEU A 65 -33.12 -3.24 6.19
N ILE A 66 -31.85 -3.66 6.19
CA ILE A 66 -31.51 -5.09 6.25
C ILE A 66 -31.99 -5.70 7.56
N SER A 67 -31.88 -4.98 8.67
CA SER A 67 -32.39 -5.42 9.98
C SER A 67 -33.91 -5.58 9.96
N PHE A 68 -34.63 -4.68 9.30
CA PHE A 68 -36.07 -4.76 9.14
C PHE A 68 -36.47 -5.98 8.30
N ILE A 69 -35.81 -6.20 7.17
CA ILE A 69 -36.06 -7.35 6.29
C ILE A 69 -35.81 -8.67 7.04
N PHE A 70 -34.67 -8.81 7.71
CA PHE A 70 -34.38 -10.04 8.46
C PHE A 70 -35.37 -10.26 9.61
N THR A 71 -35.77 -9.21 10.31
CA THR A 71 -36.80 -9.32 11.36
C THR A 71 -38.14 -9.73 10.79
N LEU A 72 -38.50 -9.18 9.64
CA LEU A 72 -39.74 -9.58 8.94
C LEU A 72 -39.69 -11.05 8.54
N VAL A 73 -38.58 -11.49 7.93
CA VAL A 73 -38.37 -12.91 7.56
C VAL A 73 -38.44 -13.83 8.79
N ILE A 74 -37.80 -13.44 9.89
CA ILE A 74 -37.85 -14.21 11.14
C ILE A 74 -39.30 -14.31 11.67
N SER A 75 -40.12 -13.28 11.48
CA SER A 75 -41.51 -13.25 11.92
C SER A 75 -42.42 -14.22 11.16
N PHE A 76 -42.01 -14.72 10.00
CA PHE A 76 -42.75 -15.79 9.27
C PHE A 76 -42.47 -17.21 9.81
N PHE A 77 -41.44 -17.39 10.62
CA PHE A 77 -41.13 -18.67 11.20
C PHE A 77 -41.96 -18.92 12.49
N PRO A 78 -42.25 -20.17 12.82
CA PRO A 78 -42.85 -20.49 14.11
C PRO A 78 -42.00 -19.95 15.28
N ASP A 79 -42.64 -19.48 16.36
CA ASP A 79 -42.00 -18.88 17.53
C ASP A 79 -40.84 -19.72 18.10
N LYS A 80 -40.94 -21.05 18.03
CA LYS A 80 -39.86 -21.95 18.47
C LYS A 80 -38.61 -21.80 17.59
N LEU A 81 -38.75 -21.72 16.28
CA LEU A 81 -37.62 -21.58 15.35
C LEU A 81 -37.08 -20.14 15.34
N GLY A 82 -37.97 -19.15 15.29
CA GLY A 82 -37.61 -17.73 15.34
C GLY A 82 -36.77 -17.39 16.58
N LYS A 83 -37.07 -17.96 17.72
CA LYS A 83 -36.30 -17.84 18.96
C LYS A 83 -34.84 -18.30 18.79
N TYR A 84 -34.61 -19.45 18.18
CA TYR A 84 -33.25 -19.96 17.98
C TYR A 84 -32.48 -19.15 16.94
N ILE A 85 -33.13 -18.71 15.86
CA ILE A 85 -32.52 -17.81 14.88
C ILE A 85 -32.08 -16.52 15.56
N LEU A 86 -32.94 -15.86 16.34
CA LEU A 86 -32.59 -14.66 17.10
C LEU A 86 -31.45 -14.89 18.09
N SER A 87 -31.40 -16.07 18.73
CA SER A 87 -30.33 -16.45 19.66
C SER A 87 -28.98 -16.53 18.94
N VAL A 88 -28.96 -17.02 17.69
CA VAL A 88 -27.75 -17.06 16.85
C VAL A 88 -27.33 -15.63 16.45
N PHE A 89 -28.26 -14.80 15.98
CA PHE A 89 -27.97 -13.39 15.66
C PHE A 89 -27.38 -12.64 16.85
N TRP A 90 -28.00 -12.78 18.02
CA TRP A 90 -27.47 -12.18 19.23
C TRP A 90 -26.11 -12.74 19.62
N GLY A 91 -25.93 -14.06 19.54
CA GLY A 91 -24.67 -14.73 19.85
C GLY A 91 -23.53 -14.24 18.94
N ILE A 92 -23.79 -14.11 17.63
CA ILE A 92 -22.83 -13.58 16.66
C ILE A 92 -22.50 -12.11 17.00
N GLY A 93 -23.50 -11.27 17.28
CA GLY A 93 -23.29 -9.87 17.66
C GLY A 93 -22.43 -9.71 18.92
N ILE A 94 -22.69 -10.51 19.96
CA ILE A 94 -21.89 -10.52 21.20
C ILE A 94 -20.48 -11.05 20.94
N ALA A 95 -20.34 -12.14 20.18
CA ALA A 95 -19.04 -12.72 19.88
C ALA A 95 -18.18 -11.75 19.04
N GLY A 96 -18.76 -11.06 18.06
CA GLY A 96 -18.08 -10.04 17.27
C GLY A 96 -17.63 -8.85 18.14
N TYR A 97 -18.47 -8.42 19.07
CA TYR A 97 -18.09 -7.36 20.02
C TYR A 97 -16.91 -7.79 20.91
N ILE A 98 -16.95 -9.02 21.43
CA ILE A 98 -15.84 -9.59 22.21
C ILE A 98 -14.58 -9.76 21.35
N GLN A 99 -14.75 -10.16 20.08
CA GLN A 99 -13.65 -10.27 19.12
C GLN A 99 -12.88 -8.96 19.03
N THR A 100 -13.58 -7.87 18.78
CA THR A 100 -12.97 -6.55 18.62
C THR A 100 -12.31 -6.04 19.88
N MET A 101 -12.97 -6.21 21.03
CA MET A 101 -12.50 -5.62 22.29
C MET A 101 -11.35 -6.39 22.95
N PHE A 102 -11.27 -7.72 22.74
CA PHE A 102 -10.37 -8.55 23.52
C PHE A 102 -9.49 -9.49 22.70
N LEU A 103 -9.94 -9.93 21.52
CA LEU A 103 -9.26 -10.99 20.77
C LEU A 103 -8.35 -10.46 19.64
N ASN A 104 -8.49 -9.21 19.24
CA ASN A 104 -7.74 -8.59 18.14
C ASN A 104 -6.44 -7.91 18.56
N ARG A 105 -6.01 -8.03 19.83
CA ARG A 105 -4.84 -7.28 20.35
C ARG A 105 -3.51 -7.60 19.65
N HIS A 106 -3.46 -8.66 18.88
CA HIS A 106 -2.29 -9.12 18.14
C HIS A 106 -2.36 -8.79 16.65
N LEU A 107 -3.42 -8.14 16.20
CA LEU A 107 -3.55 -7.78 14.79
C LEU A 107 -2.72 -6.53 14.51
N GLU A 108 -1.94 -6.61 13.47
CA GLU A 108 -1.24 -5.49 12.88
C GLU A 108 -2.19 -4.60 12.07
N GLN A 109 -1.73 -3.44 11.66
CA GLN A 109 -2.49 -2.57 10.77
C GLN A 109 -2.67 -3.26 9.41
N MET A 110 -3.86 -3.14 8.83
CA MET A 110 -4.11 -3.60 7.47
C MET A 110 -3.33 -2.71 6.47
N GLY A 111 -2.86 -3.33 5.38
CA GLY A 111 -2.17 -2.60 4.32
C GLY A 111 -0.67 -2.37 4.55
N VAL A 112 -0.12 -2.72 5.71
CA VAL A 112 1.33 -2.58 6.02
C VAL A 112 2.11 -3.85 5.67
N ARG A 113 1.42 -4.96 5.37
CA ARG A 113 2.03 -6.26 5.11
C ARG A 113 2.17 -6.54 3.63
N ALA A 114 3.32 -7.07 3.25
CA ALA A 114 3.54 -7.62 1.91
C ALA A 114 2.72 -8.90 1.65
N GLU A 115 2.41 -9.67 2.69
CA GLU A 115 1.66 -10.92 2.58
C GLU A 115 0.26 -10.82 3.19
N ALA A 116 -0.71 -11.50 2.57
CA ALA A 116 -2.06 -11.62 3.12
C ALA A 116 -2.05 -12.24 4.52
N TYR A 117 -2.96 -11.77 5.38
CA TYR A 117 -3.04 -12.25 6.76
C TYR A 117 -3.22 -13.76 6.86
N THR A 118 -2.29 -14.43 7.54
CA THR A 118 -2.38 -15.85 7.86
C THR A 118 -2.42 -16.07 9.37
N ALA A 119 -3.55 -16.56 9.86
CA ALA A 119 -3.71 -16.84 11.27
C ALA A 119 -3.02 -18.16 11.69
N SER A 120 -2.30 -18.17 12.80
CA SER A 120 -1.73 -19.41 13.33
C SER A 120 -2.83 -20.41 13.72
N PRO A 121 -2.64 -21.73 13.49
CA PRO A 121 -3.64 -22.75 13.81
C PRO A 121 -4.11 -22.73 15.27
N SER A 122 -3.23 -22.42 16.21
CA SER A 122 -3.56 -22.31 17.63
C SER A 122 -4.52 -21.15 17.91
N LYS A 123 -4.31 -19.99 17.31
CA LYS A 123 -5.19 -18.83 17.44
C LYS A 123 -6.56 -19.12 16.83
N ILE A 124 -6.62 -19.77 15.67
CA ILE A 124 -7.87 -20.20 15.04
C ILE A 124 -8.66 -21.10 15.99
N ILE A 125 -8.04 -22.13 16.56
CA ILE A 125 -8.71 -23.09 17.46
C ILE A 125 -9.26 -22.38 18.69
N VAL A 126 -8.46 -21.57 19.37
CA VAL A 126 -8.91 -20.82 20.57
C VAL A 126 -10.08 -19.89 20.22
N ASN A 127 -9.97 -19.19 19.11
CA ASN A 127 -11.00 -18.28 18.63
C ASN A 127 -12.32 -19.02 18.33
N TRP A 128 -12.27 -20.17 17.64
CA TRP A 128 -13.42 -21.03 17.39
C TRP A 128 -14.07 -21.56 18.67
N ILE A 129 -13.27 -21.95 19.67
CA ILE A 129 -13.81 -22.37 20.96
C ILE A 129 -14.61 -21.24 21.62
N ILE A 130 -14.10 -20.02 21.62
CA ILE A 130 -14.78 -18.85 22.20
C ILE A 130 -16.09 -18.57 21.47
N TRP A 131 -16.06 -18.47 20.15
CA TRP A 131 -17.23 -18.19 19.33
C TRP A 131 -18.30 -19.27 19.47
N THR A 132 -17.89 -20.54 19.38
CA THR A 132 -18.79 -21.67 19.54
C THR A 132 -19.41 -21.70 20.95
N THR A 133 -18.63 -21.43 22.00
CA THR A 133 -19.11 -21.37 23.37
C THR A 133 -20.17 -20.28 23.55
N ILE A 134 -19.96 -19.08 22.97
CA ILE A 134 -20.92 -17.98 23.05
C ILE A 134 -22.23 -18.36 22.33
N ILE A 135 -22.14 -18.86 21.08
CA ILE A 135 -23.32 -19.19 20.27
C ILE A 135 -24.08 -20.38 20.87
N LEU A 136 -23.38 -21.45 21.25
CA LEU A 136 -24.01 -22.59 21.89
C LEU A 136 -24.60 -22.24 23.27
N GLY A 137 -23.89 -21.43 24.04
CA GLY A 137 -24.36 -20.87 25.30
C GLY A 137 -25.68 -20.12 25.12
N ALA A 138 -25.76 -19.25 24.11
CA ALA A 138 -27.00 -18.54 23.76
C ALA A 138 -28.14 -19.47 23.40
N LEU A 139 -27.89 -20.51 22.60
CA LEU A 139 -28.88 -21.50 22.19
C LEU A 139 -29.36 -22.33 23.39
N LEU A 140 -28.47 -22.78 24.26
CA LEU A 140 -28.80 -23.54 25.46
C LEU A 140 -29.59 -22.68 26.46
N PHE A 141 -29.17 -21.41 26.64
CA PHE A 141 -29.90 -20.50 27.52
C PHE A 141 -31.30 -20.21 26.97
N ALA A 142 -31.46 -20.04 25.68
CA ALA A 142 -32.76 -19.91 25.02
C ALA A 142 -33.64 -21.17 25.17
N LYS A 143 -33.02 -22.36 25.23
CA LYS A 143 -33.74 -23.65 25.42
C LYS A 143 -34.23 -23.81 26.85
N PHE A 144 -33.38 -23.59 27.86
CA PHE A 144 -33.68 -23.94 29.25
C PHE A 144 -34.27 -22.79 30.05
N GLN A 145 -34.01 -21.51 29.73
CA GLN A 145 -34.43 -20.35 30.51
C GLN A 145 -35.03 -19.25 29.61
N GLN A 146 -36.00 -19.61 28.79
CA GLN A 146 -36.55 -18.78 27.72
C GLN A 146 -36.95 -17.36 28.16
N ASN A 147 -37.65 -17.22 29.30
CA ASN A 147 -38.17 -15.93 29.75
C ASN A 147 -37.05 -15.00 30.26
N ILE A 148 -36.07 -15.55 30.95
CA ILE A 148 -34.91 -14.81 31.42
C ILE A 148 -34.02 -14.44 30.21
N PHE A 149 -33.79 -15.39 29.31
CA PHE A 149 -32.98 -15.19 28.13
C PHE A 149 -33.51 -14.06 27.23
N LYS A 150 -34.82 -14.01 26.96
CA LYS A 150 -35.45 -12.92 26.19
C LYS A 150 -35.17 -11.54 26.80
N LYS A 151 -35.25 -11.43 28.13
CA LYS A 151 -34.94 -10.17 28.83
C LYS A 151 -33.46 -9.83 28.72
N VAL A 152 -32.56 -10.77 28.97
CA VAL A 152 -31.11 -10.59 28.88
C VAL A 152 -30.73 -10.20 27.48
N MET A 153 -31.19 -10.90 26.45
CA MET A 153 -30.93 -10.64 25.05
C MET A 153 -31.35 -9.21 24.65
N LEU A 154 -32.58 -8.80 24.99
CA LEU A 154 -33.06 -7.46 24.66
C LEU A 154 -32.29 -6.37 25.43
N THR A 155 -32.10 -6.56 26.75
CA THR A 155 -31.45 -5.55 27.60
C THR A 155 -29.99 -5.36 27.19
N SER A 156 -29.24 -6.45 26.97
CA SER A 156 -27.84 -6.36 26.51
C SER A 156 -27.73 -5.75 25.12
N SER A 157 -28.64 -6.10 24.19
CA SER A 157 -28.67 -5.47 22.87
C SER A 157 -28.94 -3.97 22.95
N LEU A 158 -29.85 -3.52 23.81
CA LEU A 158 -30.12 -2.09 24.02
C LEU A 158 -28.93 -1.38 24.65
N ILE A 159 -28.26 -1.99 25.62
CA ILE A 159 -27.07 -1.40 26.25
C ILE A 159 -25.94 -1.25 25.22
N ILE A 160 -25.63 -2.30 24.48
CA ILE A 160 -24.53 -2.25 23.49
C ILE A 160 -24.87 -1.27 22.36
N LEU A 161 -26.09 -1.29 21.82
CA LEU A 161 -26.53 -0.31 20.82
C LEU A 161 -26.45 1.13 21.38
N GLY A 162 -26.88 1.34 22.62
CA GLY A 162 -26.75 2.64 23.28
C GLY A 162 -25.30 3.09 23.36
N MET A 163 -24.39 2.20 23.77
CA MET A 163 -22.95 2.49 23.78
C MET A 163 -22.41 2.80 22.39
N GLN A 164 -22.80 2.01 21.39
CA GLN A 164 -22.40 2.25 20.00
C GLN A 164 -22.96 3.55 19.44
N CYS A 165 -24.21 3.92 19.75
CA CYS A 165 -24.76 5.23 19.35
C CYS A 165 -24.01 6.38 19.99
N VAL A 166 -23.65 6.29 21.27
CA VAL A 166 -22.83 7.30 21.94
C VAL A 166 -21.43 7.38 21.31
N GLY A 167 -20.81 6.23 21.07
CA GLY A 167 -19.51 6.16 20.37
C GLY A 167 -19.58 6.78 18.96
N TYR A 168 -20.59 6.43 18.19
CA TYR A 168 -20.81 6.97 16.85
C TYR A 168 -20.99 8.51 16.86
N ILE A 169 -21.79 9.02 17.77
CA ILE A 169 -21.96 10.49 17.95
C ILE A 169 -20.63 11.14 18.37
N SER A 170 -19.88 10.49 19.26
CA SER A 170 -18.57 10.97 19.70
C SER A 170 -17.58 11.07 18.54
N LEU A 171 -17.53 10.06 17.67
CA LEU A 171 -16.70 10.09 16.45
C LEU A 171 -17.02 11.30 15.58
N PHE A 172 -18.31 11.56 15.36
CA PHE A 172 -18.75 12.75 14.60
C PHE A 172 -18.35 14.07 15.23
N LEU A 173 -18.48 14.18 16.55
CA LEU A 173 -18.19 15.44 17.27
C LEU A 173 -16.68 15.70 17.40
N SER A 174 -15.87 14.65 17.39
CA SER A 174 -14.41 14.76 17.47
C SER A 174 -13.71 14.81 16.11
N ALA A 175 -14.42 14.51 15.03
CA ALA A 175 -13.82 14.45 13.69
C ALA A 175 -13.48 15.85 13.16
N ASP A 176 -12.37 15.95 12.47
CA ASP A 176 -11.97 17.14 11.74
C ASP A 176 -12.93 17.42 10.55
N LYS A 177 -13.02 18.67 10.13
CA LYS A 177 -13.87 19.06 8.99
C LYS A 177 -13.48 18.38 7.70
N SER A 178 -12.20 18.08 7.51
CA SER A 178 -11.68 17.36 6.33
C SER A 178 -12.25 15.95 6.17
N ALA A 179 -12.70 15.31 7.25
CA ALA A 179 -13.41 14.03 7.16
C ALA A 179 -14.78 14.14 6.46
N PHE A 180 -15.35 15.33 6.34
CA PHE A 180 -16.70 15.57 5.83
C PHE A 180 -16.76 16.37 4.54
N THR A 181 -15.72 17.09 4.21
CA THR A 181 -15.70 17.92 3.01
C THR A 181 -14.42 17.65 2.25
N TYR A 182 -14.56 17.39 0.95
CA TYR A 182 -13.40 17.48 0.09
C TYR A 182 -12.86 18.90 0.22
N TYR A 183 -11.62 19.02 0.63
CA TYR A 183 -10.95 20.30 0.53
C TYR A 183 -10.94 20.65 -0.96
N SER A 184 -11.74 21.63 -1.33
CA SER A 184 -11.60 22.26 -2.63
C SER A 184 -10.49 23.30 -2.55
N ASP A 185 -9.30 22.91 -2.12
CA ASP A 185 -8.14 23.71 -2.40
C ASP A 185 -7.87 23.57 -3.88
N LYS A 186 -8.41 24.55 -4.62
CA LYS A 186 -8.14 24.67 -6.06
C LYS A 186 -6.64 24.79 -6.35
N ASP A 187 -5.85 24.89 -5.31
CA ASP A 187 -4.40 25.08 -5.33
C ASP A 187 -3.63 23.84 -4.83
N GLU A 188 -4.31 22.72 -4.51
CA GLU A 188 -3.61 21.47 -4.19
C GLU A 188 -2.85 20.98 -5.42
N LEU A 189 -1.53 20.88 -5.28
CA LEU A 189 -0.66 20.37 -6.33
C LEU A 189 -0.64 18.84 -6.30
N ILE A 190 -0.68 18.24 -7.49
CA ILE A 190 -0.57 16.79 -7.69
C ILE A 190 0.42 16.51 -8.82
N LEU A 191 0.95 15.28 -8.84
CA LEU A 191 1.63 14.75 -10.01
C LEU A 191 0.57 14.36 -11.06
N ASP A 192 0.77 14.83 -12.29
CA ASP A 192 -0.14 14.56 -13.41
C ASP A 192 0.27 13.28 -14.13
N GLY A 193 -0.60 12.28 -14.15
CA GLY A 193 -0.43 11.01 -14.85
C GLY A 193 -0.79 11.05 -16.34
N SER A 194 -1.33 12.15 -16.86
CA SER A 194 -1.89 12.22 -18.23
C SER A 194 -0.89 11.90 -19.33
N LYS A 195 0.41 12.11 -19.09
CA LYS A 195 1.51 11.83 -20.03
C LYS A 195 2.38 10.64 -19.60
N GLN A 196 1.91 9.77 -18.73
CA GLN A 196 2.69 8.62 -18.22
C GLN A 196 3.17 7.70 -19.35
N PHE A 197 2.41 7.60 -20.43
CA PHE A 197 2.70 6.78 -21.62
C PHE A 197 3.13 7.63 -22.83
N THR A 198 3.73 8.80 -22.57
CA THR A 198 4.25 9.68 -23.61
C THR A 198 5.76 9.79 -23.49
N VAL A 199 6.48 9.51 -24.57
CA VAL A 199 7.93 9.65 -24.67
C VAL A 199 8.31 10.77 -25.61
N SER A 200 9.53 11.27 -25.54
CA SER A 200 10.04 12.24 -26.52
C SER A 200 10.31 11.56 -27.87
N SER A 201 9.97 12.24 -28.96
CA SER A 201 10.44 11.84 -30.30
C SER A 201 11.90 12.21 -30.56
N ASN A 202 12.57 12.93 -29.64
CA ASN A 202 13.96 13.34 -29.77
C ASN A 202 14.86 12.45 -28.91
N ASP A 203 14.89 12.69 -27.60
CA ASP A 203 15.80 12.04 -26.67
C ASP A 203 15.10 11.69 -25.38
N ASN A 204 15.40 10.52 -24.83
CA ASN A 204 14.78 10.05 -23.60
C ASN A 204 15.82 9.50 -22.62
N ILE A 205 15.59 9.77 -21.34
CA ILE A 205 16.10 9.00 -20.22
C ILE A 205 14.89 8.35 -19.57
N ILE A 206 14.86 7.02 -19.47
CA ILE A 206 13.73 6.27 -18.92
C ILE A 206 14.24 5.48 -17.74
N LEU A 207 13.72 5.79 -16.54
CA LEU A 207 14.08 5.13 -15.29
C LEU A 207 12.88 4.38 -14.75
N PHE A 208 12.96 3.06 -14.74
CA PHE A 208 12.05 2.20 -14.00
C PHE A 208 12.60 1.95 -12.61
N ILE A 209 11.83 2.31 -11.59
CA ILE A 209 12.06 1.98 -10.19
C ILE A 209 10.99 0.95 -9.81
N LEU A 210 11.42 -0.28 -9.56
CA LEU A 210 10.56 -1.41 -9.20
C LEU A 210 10.65 -1.60 -7.68
N ASP A 211 9.58 -1.24 -6.97
CA ASP A 211 9.54 -1.25 -5.50
C ASP A 211 9.85 -2.64 -4.93
N ASN A 212 10.76 -2.68 -3.95
CA ASN A 212 11.16 -3.88 -3.20
C ASN A 212 11.68 -5.04 -4.07
N PHE A 213 12.40 -4.75 -5.17
CA PHE A 213 12.84 -5.81 -6.10
C PHE A 213 14.27 -6.29 -5.81
N SER A 214 14.37 -7.35 -4.99
CA SER A 214 15.64 -8.02 -4.71
C SER A 214 16.19 -8.80 -5.91
N SER A 215 17.53 -8.77 -6.08
CA SER A 215 18.23 -9.61 -7.07
C SER A 215 18.03 -11.12 -6.85
N THR A 216 17.74 -11.54 -5.61
CA THR A 216 17.41 -12.94 -5.28
C THR A 216 16.06 -13.37 -5.86
N TYR A 217 15.09 -12.45 -5.96
CA TYR A 217 13.81 -12.71 -6.62
C TYR A 217 14.01 -12.92 -8.12
N LEU A 218 14.87 -12.11 -8.75
CA LEU A 218 15.25 -12.30 -10.13
C LEU A 218 15.96 -13.65 -10.34
N ALA A 219 16.91 -14.01 -9.47
CA ALA A 219 17.62 -15.30 -9.56
C ALA A 219 16.64 -16.48 -9.46
N SER A 220 15.72 -16.45 -8.50
CA SER A 220 14.68 -17.47 -8.35
C SER A 220 13.75 -17.57 -9.57
N ALA A 221 13.42 -16.45 -10.19
CA ALA A 221 12.58 -16.42 -11.38
C ALA A 221 13.34 -16.97 -12.61
N VAL A 222 14.64 -16.65 -12.76
CA VAL A 222 15.48 -17.18 -13.86
C VAL A 222 15.65 -18.71 -13.77
N GLU A 223 15.70 -19.28 -12.58
CA GLU A 223 15.71 -20.74 -12.42
C GLU A 223 14.47 -21.40 -13.03
N LYS A 224 13.30 -20.77 -12.90
CA LYS A 224 12.03 -21.25 -13.45
C LYS A 224 11.82 -20.87 -14.92
N TYR A 225 12.28 -19.68 -15.30
CA TYR A 225 12.14 -19.09 -16.63
C TYR A 225 13.52 -18.68 -17.16
N PRO A 226 14.31 -19.61 -17.74
CA PRO A 226 15.70 -19.34 -18.15
C PRO A 226 15.86 -18.26 -19.22
N ASP A 227 14.83 -18.05 -20.04
CA ASP A 227 14.75 -17.04 -21.11
C ASP A 227 14.29 -15.66 -20.63
N LEU A 228 14.07 -15.49 -19.33
CA LEU A 228 13.47 -14.29 -18.74
C LEU A 228 14.15 -12.98 -19.14
N LYS A 229 15.47 -12.99 -19.30
CA LYS A 229 16.29 -11.80 -19.59
C LYS A 229 16.69 -11.65 -21.07
N ASP A 230 16.28 -12.54 -21.97
CA ASP A 230 16.78 -12.56 -23.34
C ASP A 230 16.46 -11.29 -24.14
N PHE A 231 15.33 -10.64 -23.85
CA PHE A 231 14.95 -9.39 -24.50
C PHE A 231 15.78 -8.18 -24.05
N LEU A 232 16.56 -8.30 -22.96
CA LEU A 232 17.49 -7.28 -22.46
C LEU A 232 18.90 -7.41 -23.03
N HIS A 233 19.06 -8.03 -24.21
CA HIS A 233 20.38 -8.28 -24.80
C HIS A 233 21.20 -6.98 -25.01
N ASP A 234 20.56 -5.83 -25.28
CA ASP A 234 21.23 -4.53 -25.44
C ASP A 234 21.62 -3.86 -24.11
N PHE A 235 21.37 -4.53 -22.97
CA PHE A 235 21.64 -3.96 -21.65
C PHE A 235 22.94 -4.50 -21.04
N THR A 236 23.47 -3.72 -20.10
CA THR A 236 24.50 -4.17 -19.14
C THR A 236 23.82 -4.40 -17.77
N TYR A 237 23.97 -5.61 -17.23
CA TYR A 237 23.45 -6.01 -15.92
C TYR A 237 24.54 -5.95 -14.85
N TYR A 238 24.36 -5.09 -13.85
CA TYR A 238 25.22 -4.99 -12.67
C TYR A 238 24.70 -5.96 -11.61
N ASN A 239 25.29 -7.15 -11.53
CA ASN A 239 24.83 -8.20 -10.63
C ASN A 239 25.35 -8.05 -9.18
N ASN A 240 26.15 -7.00 -8.88
CA ASN A 240 26.65 -6.63 -7.57
C ASN A 240 26.20 -5.19 -7.22
N ALA A 241 24.91 -4.95 -7.41
CA ALA A 241 24.27 -3.67 -7.11
C ALA A 241 23.52 -3.72 -5.78
N ASP A 242 23.66 -2.69 -4.96
CA ASP A 242 23.02 -2.57 -3.66
C ASP A 242 22.20 -1.28 -3.53
N CYS A 243 21.18 -1.30 -2.67
CA CYS A 243 20.59 -0.07 -2.17
C CYS A 243 21.38 0.47 -0.98
N ASN A 244 21.28 1.79 -0.75
CA ASN A 244 21.87 2.43 0.43
C ASN A 244 20.93 2.33 1.64
N TYR A 245 19.63 2.27 1.39
CA TYR A 245 18.59 2.30 2.42
C TYR A 245 17.58 1.19 2.18
N HIS A 246 17.21 0.52 3.25
CA HIS A 246 16.11 -0.43 3.22
C HIS A 246 14.77 0.28 3.46
N GLY A 247 13.94 0.32 2.44
CA GLY A 247 12.62 0.96 2.43
C GLY A 247 12.54 2.16 1.48
N THR A 248 11.38 2.36 0.86
CA THR A 248 11.11 3.40 -0.14
C THR A 248 11.44 4.80 0.40
N TYR A 249 11.18 5.06 1.68
CA TYR A 249 11.78 6.16 2.43
C TYR A 249 12.96 5.61 3.26
N PRO A 250 14.15 6.19 3.18
CA PRO A 250 14.56 7.40 2.43
C PRO A 250 15.12 7.11 1.03
N SER A 251 15.02 5.88 0.53
CA SER A 251 15.69 5.47 -0.71
C SER A 251 15.26 6.28 -1.93
N LEU A 252 13.95 6.54 -2.09
CA LEU A 252 13.45 7.25 -3.26
C LEU A 252 13.91 8.73 -3.33
N PRO A 253 13.84 9.55 -2.26
CA PRO A 253 14.44 10.89 -2.28
C PRO A 253 15.94 10.87 -2.57
N HIS A 254 16.69 9.96 -1.93
CA HIS A 254 18.12 9.79 -2.18
C HIS A 254 18.44 9.48 -3.65
N LEU A 255 17.78 8.46 -4.21
CA LEU A 255 17.95 8.02 -5.59
C LEU A 255 17.66 9.15 -6.60
N LEU A 256 16.66 10.01 -6.31
CA LEU A 256 16.27 11.11 -7.20
C LEU A 256 17.12 12.37 -7.07
N THR A 257 17.80 12.56 -5.95
CA THR A 257 18.52 13.81 -5.65
C THR A 257 20.00 13.59 -5.37
N GLY A 258 20.43 12.36 -5.09
CA GLY A 258 21.81 12.03 -4.68
C GLY A 258 22.16 12.47 -3.25
N ASN A 259 21.16 12.84 -2.43
CA ASN A 259 21.40 13.31 -1.07
C ASN A 259 21.32 12.19 -0.05
N ASP A 260 22.38 12.02 0.72
CA ASP A 260 22.42 11.08 1.83
C ASP A 260 21.51 11.52 2.97
N LEU A 261 20.95 10.51 3.67
CA LEU A 261 20.16 10.74 4.87
C LEU A 261 21.01 11.39 5.96
N ASP A 262 20.59 12.56 6.43
CA ASP A 262 21.17 13.21 7.60
C ASP A 262 20.35 12.87 8.86
N PRO A 263 20.85 11.98 9.73
CA PRO A 263 20.12 11.59 10.94
C PRO A 263 19.98 12.71 11.98
N SER A 264 20.66 13.83 11.82
CA SER A 264 20.57 15.00 12.69
C SER A 264 19.43 15.94 12.35
N LEU A 265 18.79 15.76 11.19
CA LEU A 265 17.63 16.53 10.72
C LEU A 265 16.33 15.79 11.02
N SER A 266 15.24 16.55 11.15
CA SER A 266 13.91 15.96 11.09
C SER A 266 13.63 15.43 9.68
N VAL A 267 12.64 14.53 9.55
CA VAL A 267 12.25 14.00 8.23
C VAL A 267 11.87 15.13 7.28
N ASP A 268 11.07 16.07 7.73
CA ASP A 268 10.63 17.20 6.90
C ASP A 268 11.81 18.11 6.52
N ASP A 269 12.72 18.42 7.46
CA ASP A 269 13.88 19.26 7.18
C ASP A 269 14.86 18.59 6.22
N TRP A 270 15.08 17.27 6.34
CA TRP A 270 15.93 16.52 5.41
C TRP A 270 15.30 16.45 4.01
N LEU A 271 13.98 16.22 3.90
CA LEU A 271 13.30 16.22 2.61
C LEU A 271 13.31 17.61 1.97
N GLU A 272 13.17 18.69 2.75
CA GLU A 272 13.34 20.04 2.24
C GLU A 272 14.75 20.25 1.71
N ASP A 273 15.78 19.83 2.46
CA ASP A 273 17.18 19.91 2.02
C ASP A 273 17.43 19.12 0.74
N CYS A 274 16.91 17.88 0.64
CA CYS A 274 17.01 17.07 -0.58
C CYS A 274 16.62 17.84 -1.85
N TRP A 275 15.57 18.66 -1.77
CA TRP A 275 15.05 19.35 -2.95
C TRP A 275 15.54 20.78 -3.10
N THR A 276 16.15 21.39 -2.08
CA THR A 276 16.52 22.83 -2.10
C THR A 276 18.00 23.12 -2.06
N ASN A 277 18.83 22.12 -1.74
CA ASN A 277 20.28 22.32 -1.69
C ASN A 277 20.89 22.62 -3.06
N THR A 278 22.13 23.12 -3.06
CA THR A 278 22.83 23.57 -4.27
C THR A 278 23.06 22.43 -5.25
N THR A 279 23.54 21.27 -4.76
CA THR A 279 23.88 20.11 -5.61
C THR A 279 22.66 19.61 -6.38
N THR A 280 21.50 19.49 -5.72
CA THR A 280 20.24 19.11 -6.38
C THR A 280 19.79 20.17 -7.38
N ASN A 281 19.91 21.45 -7.06
CA ASN A 281 19.57 22.53 -8.00
C ASN A 281 20.47 22.51 -9.24
N ASP A 282 21.77 22.26 -9.07
CA ASP A 282 22.73 22.15 -10.17
C ASP A 282 22.42 20.93 -11.06
N TYR A 283 22.08 19.78 -10.46
CA TYR A 283 21.65 18.59 -11.18
C TYR A 283 20.44 18.86 -12.09
N PHE A 284 19.36 19.40 -11.52
CA PHE A 284 18.16 19.71 -12.31
C PHE A 284 18.37 20.85 -13.31
N SER A 285 19.30 21.77 -13.05
CA SER A 285 19.71 22.80 -14.02
C SER A 285 20.40 22.17 -15.22
N ILE A 286 21.29 21.19 -15.02
CA ILE A 286 21.96 20.46 -16.13
C ILE A 286 20.90 19.76 -17.00
N LEU A 287 19.90 19.11 -16.41
CA LEU A 287 18.79 18.48 -17.15
C LEU A 287 17.99 19.51 -17.95
N SER A 288 17.66 20.65 -17.34
CA SER A 288 16.91 21.73 -17.97
C SER A 288 17.68 22.38 -19.11
N ASP A 289 18.99 22.64 -18.93
CA ASP A 289 19.85 23.19 -19.95
C ASP A 289 20.03 22.25 -21.14
N ALA A 290 19.95 20.95 -20.93
CA ALA A 290 19.90 19.93 -21.96
C ALA A 290 18.47 19.71 -22.53
N ASN A 291 17.53 20.62 -22.22
CA ASN A 291 16.13 20.60 -22.66
C ASN A 291 15.33 19.36 -22.23
N TYR A 292 15.69 18.75 -21.09
CA TYR A 292 14.89 17.65 -20.51
C TYR A 292 13.78 18.17 -19.63
N LYS A 293 12.59 17.63 -19.83
CA LYS A 293 11.44 17.71 -18.92
C LYS A 293 11.44 16.46 -18.05
N VAL A 294 11.56 16.63 -16.76
CA VAL A 294 11.55 15.53 -15.79
C VAL A 294 10.12 15.23 -15.40
N ASN A 295 9.62 14.06 -15.77
CA ASN A 295 8.29 13.59 -15.44
C ASN A 295 8.39 12.44 -14.43
N LEU A 296 7.81 12.64 -13.25
CA LEU A 296 7.83 11.66 -12.16
C LEU A 296 6.44 11.04 -11.97
N TYR A 297 6.37 9.73 -12.03
CA TYR A 297 5.15 8.95 -11.83
C TYR A 297 5.31 8.04 -10.63
N THR A 298 4.86 8.52 -9.47
CA THR A 298 4.84 7.78 -8.20
C THR A 298 3.50 8.00 -7.50
N PRO A 299 2.93 6.98 -6.85
CA PRO A 299 1.62 7.09 -6.21
C PRO A 299 1.66 7.88 -4.90
N THR A 300 2.81 7.92 -4.23
CA THR A 300 2.96 8.45 -2.87
C THR A 300 3.93 9.61 -2.86
N THR A 301 3.40 10.82 -2.83
CA THR A 301 4.19 12.05 -2.85
C THR A 301 4.73 12.46 -1.49
N SER A 302 4.09 12.02 -0.40
CA SER A 302 4.56 12.30 0.96
C SER A 302 5.95 11.72 1.27
N ILE A 303 6.34 10.64 0.61
CA ILE A 303 7.70 10.09 0.70
C ILE A 303 8.75 11.09 0.21
N LEU A 304 8.38 11.95 -0.74
CA LEU A 304 9.27 12.94 -1.35
C LEU A 304 9.26 14.28 -0.63
N THR A 305 8.14 14.66 -0.02
CA THR A 305 7.94 16.01 0.51
C THR A 305 7.58 16.04 2.00
N GLY A 306 7.37 14.90 2.64
CA GLY A 306 6.89 14.85 4.02
C GLY A 306 5.57 15.61 4.18
N ASN A 307 5.55 16.54 5.11
CA ASN A 307 4.41 17.44 5.33
C ASN A 307 4.43 18.69 4.44
N HIS A 308 5.47 18.88 3.59
CA HIS A 308 5.53 20.00 2.67
C HIS A 308 4.62 19.79 1.45
N SER A 309 4.27 20.90 0.81
CA SER A 309 3.56 20.88 -0.47
C SER A 309 4.47 20.38 -1.60
N LEU A 310 3.88 19.82 -2.66
CA LEU A 310 4.58 19.49 -3.90
C LEU A 310 5.26 20.70 -4.58
N SER A 311 4.96 21.94 -4.15
CA SER A 311 5.72 23.12 -4.57
C SER A 311 7.21 23.05 -4.23
N LEU A 312 7.63 22.17 -3.32
CA LEU A 312 9.02 21.89 -3.02
C LEU A 312 9.80 21.36 -4.24
N LEU A 313 9.10 20.67 -5.13
CA LEU A 313 9.64 20.11 -6.38
C LEU A 313 9.48 21.06 -7.59
N ASP A 314 8.96 22.27 -7.36
CA ASP A 314 8.72 23.23 -8.45
C ASP A 314 10.02 23.61 -9.18
N GLY A 315 9.93 23.73 -10.51
CA GLY A 315 11.08 23.96 -11.37
C GLY A 315 11.99 22.74 -11.62
N LYS A 316 11.74 21.61 -10.91
CA LYS A 316 12.50 20.36 -11.07
C LYS A 316 11.64 19.27 -11.75
N ILE A 317 10.42 19.07 -11.28
CA ILE A 317 9.49 18.09 -11.83
C ILE A 317 8.45 18.80 -12.71
N SER A 318 8.35 18.35 -13.96
CA SER A 318 7.57 19.05 -15.00
C SER A 318 6.09 18.67 -15.01
N ASN A 319 5.71 17.51 -14.47
CA ASN A 319 4.32 17.04 -14.45
C ASN A 319 3.60 17.36 -13.14
N ILE A 320 3.94 18.45 -12.48
CA ILE A 320 3.17 18.99 -11.36
C ILE A 320 2.06 19.90 -11.91
N THR A 321 0.83 19.67 -11.47
CA THR A 321 -0.33 20.47 -11.85
C THR A 321 -1.24 20.72 -10.64
N THR A 322 -2.18 21.63 -10.80
CA THR A 322 -3.23 21.82 -9.79
C THR A 322 -4.30 20.74 -9.92
N LYS A 323 -4.73 20.21 -8.79
CA LYS A 323 -5.79 19.22 -8.71
C LYS A 323 -7.09 19.76 -9.32
N GLN A 324 -7.53 19.18 -10.41
CA GLN A 324 -8.84 19.51 -10.97
C GLN A 324 -9.95 18.79 -10.18
N SER A 325 -11.09 19.46 -9.98
CA SER A 325 -12.16 19.08 -9.06
C SER A 325 -13.04 17.89 -9.47
N SER A 326 -12.66 17.07 -10.44
CA SER A 326 -13.42 15.89 -10.85
C SER A 326 -12.91 14.62 -10.19
N ILE A 327 -13.31 14.42 -8.93
CA ILE A 327 -13.08 13.15 -8.24
C ILE A 327 -14.03 12.10 -8.80
N CYS A 328 -13.49 11.00 -9.31
CA CYS A 328 -14.26 9.82 -9.68
C CYS A 328 -14.13 8.76 -8.57
N ILE A 329 -15.27 8.28 -8.06
CA ILE A 329 -15.30 7.28 -6.99
C ILE A 329 -15.85 5.97 -7.53
N ASP A 330 -15.10 4.90 -7.40
CA ASP A 330 -15.63 3.54 -7.57
C ASP A 330 -16.45 3.15 -6.33
N TYR A 331 -17.76 3.41 -6.40
CA TYR A 331 -18.67 3.10 -5.30
C TYR A 331 -18.78 1.61 -4.98
N HIS A 332 -18.60 0.73 -5.96
CA HIS A 332 -18.62 -0.71 -5.72
C HIS A 332 -17.40 -1.11 -4.86
N LYS A 333 -16.23 -0.63 -5.25
CA LYS A 333 -14.98 -0.84 -4.52
C LYS A 333 -15.04 -0.20 -3.14
N LEU A 334 -15.55 1.04 -3.03
CA LEU A 334 -15.73 1.76 -1.76
C LEU A 334 -16.56 0.96 -0.75
N TYR A 335 -17.77 0.54 -1.13
CA TYR A 335 -18.66 -0.16 -0.20
C TYR A 335 -18.13 -1.53 0.17
N ARG A 336 -17.57 -2.25 -0.80
CA ARG A 336 -16.94 -3.55 -0.56
C ARG A 336 -15.77 -3.40 0.42
N THR A 337 -14.88 -2.47 0.18
CA THR A 337 -13.68 -2.23 1.01
C THR A 337 -14.05 -1.86 2.44
N MET A 338 -14.93 -0.88 2.63
CA MET A 338 -15.36 -0.47 3.97
C MET A 338 -16.09 -1.58 4.73
N PHE A 339 -16.87 -2.41 4.03
CA PHE A 339 -17.50 -3.59 4.61
C PHE A 339 -16.47 -4.68 4.95
N TYR A 340 -15.49 -4.94 4.08
CA TYR A 340 -14.44 -5.93 4.31
C TYR A 340 -13.57 -5.55 5.50
N MET A 341 -13.13 -4.32 5.59
CA MET A 341 -12.38 -3.81 6.75
C MET A 341 -13.18 -3.98 8.06
N SER A 342 -14.49 -3.69 8.04
CA SER A 342 -15.37 -3.95 9.18
C SER A 342 -15.43 -5.45 9.52
N CYS A 343 -15.62 -6.32 8.54
CA CYS A 343 -15.64 -7.77 8.74
C CYS A 343 -14.29 -8.29 9.26
N TYR A 344 -13.17 -7.82 8.74
CA TYR A 344 -11.85 -8.18 9.25
C TYR A 344 -11.74 -7.94 10.76
N ARG A 345 -12.32 -6.84 11.23
CA ARG A 345 -12.30 -6.47 12.65
C ARG A 345 -13.25 -7.30 13.52
N PHE A 346 -14.45 -7.62 13.01
CA PHE A 346 -15.53 -8.22 13.80
C PHE A 346 -15.72 -9.73 13.59
N MET A 347 -15.17 -10.32 12.53
CA MET A 347 -15.32 -11.75 12.23
C MET A 347 -14.31 -12.63 12.97
N PRO A 348 -14.60 -13.95 13.11
CA PRO A 348 -13.66 -14.91 13.67
C PRO A 348 -12.33 -14.93 12.95
N GLU A 349 -11.28 -15.27 13.66
CA GLU A 349 -9.88 -15.32 13.18
C GLU A 349 -9.72 -16.05 11.83
N TYR A 350 -10.41 -17.19 11.67
CA TYR A 350 -10.36 -17.98 10.43
C TYR A 350 -10.81 -17.22 9.18
N PHE A 351 -11.77 -16.29 9.34
CA PHE A 351 -12.32 -15.56 8.20
C PHE A 351 -11.56 -14.27 7.89
N LYS A 352 -10.59 -13.87 8.70
CA LYS A 352 -9.88 -12.60 8.51
C LYS A 352 -9.15 -12.53 7.18
N SER A 353 -8.52 -13.61 6.74
CA SER A 353 -7.85 -13.68 5.43
C SER A 353 -8.78 -13.41 4.23
N PHE A 354 -10.09 -13.70 4.35
CA PHE A 354 -11.08 -13.37 3.31
C PHE A 354 -11.46 -11.89 3.27
N PHE A 355 -11.20 -11.17 4.36
CA PHE A 355 -11.57 -9.77 4.54
C PHE A 355 -10.34 -8.86 4.66
N ASP A 356 -9.17 -9.39 4.42
CA ASP A 356 -7.94 -8.61 4.36
C ASP A 356 -7.98 -7.68 3.15
N VAL A 357 -7.52 -6.45 3.34
CA VAL A 357 -7.58 -5.41 2.32
C VAL A 357 -6.17 -4.84 2.17
N SER A 358 -5.60 -4.96 0.98
CA SER A 358 -4.31 -4.38 0.66
C SER A 358 -4.38 -2.84 0.56
N ASN A 359 -3.25 -2.20 0.71
CA ASN A 359 -3.10 -0.76 0.57
C ASN A 359 -3.60 -0.29 -0.80
N GLU A 360 -3.19 -0.98 -1.85
CA GLU A 360 -3.60 -0.72 -3.23
C GLU A 360 -5.13 -0.74 -3.42
N THR A 361 -5.83 -1.65 -2.71
CA THR A 361 -7.28 -1.75 -2.84
C THR A 361 -7.99 -0.48 -2.38
N TYR A 362 -7.57 0.16 -1.30
CA TYR A 362 -8.26 1.37 -0.83
C TYR A 362 -7.74 2.65 -1.46
N THR A 363 -6.48 2.72 -1.86
CA THR A 363 -5.92 3.90 -2.56
C THR A 363 -6.52 4.10 -3.95
N THR A 364 -6.93 3.02 -4.62
CA THR A 364 -7.55 3.05 -5.95
C THR A 364 -9.08 3.20 -5.94
N ILE A 365 -9.71 3.44 -4.78
CA ILE A 365 -11.15 3.76 -4.69
C ILE A 365 -11.47 5.10 -5.35
N VAL A 366 -10.56 6.07 -5.21
CA VAL A 366 -10.68 7.40 -5.81
C VAL A 366 -9.71 7.49 -6.96
N SER A 367 -10.21 7.91 -8.10
CA SER A 367 -9.38 8.20 -9.26
C SER A 367 -9.65 9.63 -9.74
N TYR A 368 -8.63 10.20 -10.35
CA TYR A 368 -8.70 11.47 -11.04
C TYR A 368 -8.56 11.14 -12.53
N PRO A 369 -9.66 10.98 -13.30
CA PRO A 369 -9.65 10.31 -14.61
C PRO A 369 -8.66 10.87 -15.62
N GLU A 370 -8.32 12.15 -15.48
CA GLU A 370 -7.39 12.83 -16.38
C GLU A 370 -5.93 12.83 -15.85
N ASN A 371 -5.71 12.48 -14.56
CA ASN A 371 -4.41 12.68 -13.90
C ASN A 371 -3.95 11.45 -13.11
N THR A 372 -4.61 10.31 -13.26
CA THR A 372 -4.26 9.09 -12.49
C THR A 372 -2.93 8.52 -12.93
N ILE A 373 -2.03 8.31 -11.98
CA ILE A 373 -0.79 7.56 -12.16
C ILE A 373 -1.08 6.08 -11.99
N LEU A 374 -0.75 5.28 -12.99
CA LEU A 374 -0.85 3.82 -12.92
C LEU A 374 0.44 3.27 -12.30
N HIS A 375 0.32 2.79 -11.07
CA HIS A 375 1.42 2.28 -10.26
C HIS A 375 1.45 0.75 -10.21
N ALA A 376 0.28 0.09 -10.16
CA ALA A 376 0.20 -1.35 -10.15
C ALA A 376 0.71 -1.95 -11.48
N ASN A 377 1.57 -2.95 -11.39
CA ASN A 377 2.20 -3.58 -12.56
C ASN A 377 1.17 -4.00 -13.62
N TYR A 378 0.05 -4.61 -13.20
CA TYR A 378 -0.99 -5.09 -14.11
C TYR A 378 -1.81 -3.96 -14.74
N ASP A 379 -2.10 -2.87 -14.02
CA ASP A 379 -2.81 -1.71 -14.55
C ASP A 379 -1.95 -0.97 -15.58
N PHE A 380 -0.65 -0.78 -15.27
CA PHE A 380 0.32 -0.20 -16.18
C PHE A 380 0.45 -1.03 -17.46
N TYR A 381 0.61 -2.35 -17.32
CA TYR A 381 0.72 -3.27 -18.45
C TYR A 381 -0.55 -3.29 -19.31
N ASN A 382 -1.73 -3.38 -18.70
CA ASN A 382 -2.99 -3.40 -19.44
C ASN A 382 -3.19 -2.10 -20.22
N HIS A 383 -2.91 -0.95 -19.60
CA HIS A 383 -2.98 0.32 -20.31
C HIS A 383 -2.01 0.39 -21.49
N LEU A 384 -0.77 -0.06 -21.27
CA LEU A 384 0.25 -0.10 -22.32
C LEU A 384 -0.18 -0.97 -23.52
N ILE A 385 -0.72 -2.15 -23.27
CA ILE A 385 -1.18 -3.07 -24.33
C ILE A 385 -2.42 -2.53 -25.07
N GLU A 386 -3.32 -1.84 -24.35
CA GLU A 386 -4.54 -1.30 -24.94
C GLU A 386 -4.29 -0.02 -25.75
N ASN A 387 -3.38 0.84 -25.30
CA ASN A 387 -3.22 2.19 -25.83
C ASN A 387 -1.84 2.45 -26.46
N GLY A 388 -0.83 1.63 -26.17
CA GLY A 388 0.55 1.83 -26.61
C GLY A 388 1.21 3.06 -26.00
N LEU A 389 2.40 3.39 -26.49
CA LEU A 389 3.09 4.64 -26.20
C LEU A 389 2.80 5.69 -27.27
N THR A 390 2.85 6.95 -26.87
CA THR A 390 2.74 8.10 -27.78
C THR A 390 4.03 8.92 -27.76
N THR A 391 4.26 9.74 -28.81
CA THR A 391 5.43 10.62 -28.88
C THR A 391 5.04 12.10 -28.78
N ASP A 392 5.92 12.87 -28.14
CA ASP A 392 5.85 14.34 -28.06
C ASP A 392 7.21 14.94 -28.50
N SER A 393 7.17 15.97 -29.34
CA SER A 393 8.37 16.65 -29.86
C SER A 393 8.73 17.94 -29.12
N SER A 394 8.09 18.22 -27.99
CA SER A 394 8.21 19.49 -27.27
C SER A 394 9.49 19.63 -26.42
N GLY A 395 10.36 18.64 -26.43
CA GLY A 395 11.65 18.61 -25.71
C GLY A 395 12.11 17.18 -25.50
N ASN A 396 13.21 17.01 -24.78
CA ASN A 396 13.69 15.73 -24.32
C ASN A 396 12.93 15.33 -23.04
N TYR A 397 12.77 14.03 -22.78
CA TYR A 397 12.06 13.58 -21.58
C TYR A 397 12.96 12.73 -20.68
N PHE A 398 12.98 13.08 -19.40
CA PHE A 398 13.43 12.18 -18.35
C PHE A 398 12.17 11.64 -17.65
N ILE A 399 11.88 10.37 -17.88
CA ILE A 399 10.67 9.69 -17.43
C ILE A 399 11.03 8.75 -16.28
N ILE A 400 10.44 8.98 -15.12
CA ILE A 400 10.68 8.19 -13.92
C ILE A 400 9.39 7.46 -13.58
N GLN A 401 9.40 6.14 -13.77
CA GLN A 401 8.26 5.22 -13.49
C GLN A 401 8.54 4.48 -12.20
N HIS A 402 7.91 4.89 -11.11
CA HIS A 402 7.95 4.15 -9.85
C HIS A 402 6.73 3.23 -9.77
N LEU A 403 6.97 1.94 -9.99
CA LEU A 403 5.93 0.90 -10.06
C LEU A 403 5.98 -0.01 -8.83
N ASN A 404 4.87 -0.70 -8.56
CA ASN A 404 4.72 -1.60 -7.41
C ASN A 404 5.80 -2.71 -7.35
N GLY A 405 6.43 -3.04 -8.46
CA GLY A 405 7.53 -4.00 -8.50
C GLY A 405 7.13 -5.34 -7.87
N THR A 406 7.91 -5.76 -6.87
CA THR A 406 7.68 -6.97 -6.09
C THR A 406 7.25 -6.68 -4.64
N HIS A 407 6.81 -5.47 -4.35
CA HIS A 407 6.29 -5.10 -3.02
C HIS A 407 5.13 -6.02 -2.60
N GLU A 408 4.30 -6.44 -3.56
CA GLU A 408 3.27 -7.47 -3.37
C GLU A 408 3.32 -8.46 -4.55
N PHE A 409 3.23 -9.77 -4.25
CA PHE A 409 3.12 -10.80 -5.29
C PHE A 409 1.66 -10.93 -5.71
N THR A 410 1.27 -10.19 -6.74
CA THR A 410 -0.14 -10.04 -7.17
C THR A 410 -0.39 -10.36 -8.63
N THR A 411 0.64 -10.69 -9.41
CA THR A 411 0.49 -10.95 -10.84
C THR A 411 0.95 -12.34 -11.28
N ASP A 412 0.28 -12.85 -12.31
CA ASP A 412 0.70 -14.06 -13.04
C ASP A 412 1.85 -13.74 -14.03
N GLU A 413 2.28 -14.76 -14.78
CA GLU A 413 3.36 -14.66 -15.77
C GLU A 413 3.05 -13.72 -16.95
N ASN A 414 1.78 -13.43 -17.20
CA ASN A 414 1.30 -12.52 -18.26
C ASN A 414 1.01 -11.11 -17.72
N CYS A 415 1.48 -10.81 -16.51
CA CYS A 415 1.22 -9.54 -15.81
C CYS A 415 -0.28 -9.27 -15.58
N GLN A 416 -1.11 -10.32 -15.41
CA GLN A 416 -2.50 -10.17 -15.05
C GLN A 416 -2.69 -10.37 -13.55
N PHE A 417 -3.65 -9.64 -12.98
CA PHE A 417 -3.92 -9.71 -11.55
C PHE A 417 -4.42 -11.10 -11.12
N ASP A 418 -3.68 -11.78 -10.26
CA ASP A 418 -4.02 -13.08 -9.65
C ASP A 418 -3.46 -13.20 -8.22
N ALA A 419 -3.90 -12.34 -7.32
CA ALA A 419 -3.42 -12.31 -5.93
C ALA A 419 -3.63 -13.63 -5.14
N GLN A 420 -4.43 -14.58 -5.65
CA GLN A 420 -4.66 -15.86 -4.97
C GLN A 420 -3.61 -16.93 -5.31
N ASN A 421 -3.03 -16.88 -6.51
CA ASN A 421 -2.11 -17.91 -7.00
C ASN A 421 -0.73 -17.32 -7.35
N ALA A 422 -0.58 -16.00 -7.31
CA ALA A 422 0.68 -15.33 -7.60
C ALA A 422 1.79 -15.82 -6.67
N THR A 423 2.96 -15.96 -7.23
CA THR A 423 4.20 -16.30 -6.53
C THR A 423 5.26 -15.26 -6.86
N CYS A 424 6.35 -15.22 -6.11
CA CYS A 424 7.50 -14.39 -6.44
C CYS A 424 7.91 -14.59 -7.92
N GLN A 425 8.08 -15.83 -8.35
CA GLN A 425 8.53 -16.14 -9.73
C GLN A 425 7.51 -15.70 -10.80
N SER A 426 6.20 -15.89 -10.57
CA SER A 426 5.19 -15.45 -11.53
C SER A 426 5.10 -13.93 -11.61
N THR A 427 5.18 -13.23 -10.47
CA THR A 427 5.16 -11.77 -10.42
C THR A 427 6.38 -11.18 -11.13
N VAL A 428 7.58 -11.71 -10.85
CA VAL A 428 8.80 -11.30 -11.57
C VAL A 428 8.67 -11.53 -13.07
N LYS A 429 8.17 -12.70 -13.51
CA LYS A 429 7.94 -12.96 -14.95
C LYS A 429 6.93 -11.97 -15.54
N GLY A 430 5.84 -11.65 -14.83
CA GLY A 430 4.85 -10.64 -15.23
C GLY A 430 5.48 -9.26 -15.40
N ILE A 431 6.32 -8.83 -14.46
CA ILE A 431 7.07 -7.56 -14.56
C ILE A 431 7.95 -7.53 -15.80
N PHE A 432 8.69 -8.61 -16.07
CA PHE A 432 9.55 -8.69 -17.25
C PHE A 432 8.73 -8.74 -18.55
N THR A 433 7.54 -9.36 -18.54
CA THR A 433 6.59 -9.30 -19.67
C THR A 433 6.12 -7.85 -19.92
N MET A 434 5.85 -7.09 -18.88
CA MET A 434 5.50 -5.66 -18.97
C MET A 434 6.66 -4.82 -19.52
N LEU A 435 7.88 -5.02 -19.01
CA LEU A 435 9.08 -4.31 -19.48
C LEU A 435 9.36 -4.63 -20.96
N GLU A 436 9.28 -5.90 -21.37
CA GLU A 436 9.44 -6.31 -22.76
C GLU A 436 8.43 -5.61 -23.68
N ALA A 437 7.17 -5.53 -23.26
CA ALA A 437 6.15 -4.81 -24.02
C ALA A 437 6.48 -3.32 -24.16
N TYR A 438 6.93 -2.67 -23.09
CA TYR A 438 7.32 -1.26 -23.13
C TYR A 438 8.51 -1.01 -24.06
N LEU A 439 9.56 -1.85 -24.01
CA LEU A 439 10.71 -1.73 -24.91
C LEU A 439 10.33 -1.99 -26.38
N ASN A 440 9.39 -2.90 -26.64
CA ASN A 440 8.87 -3.14 -27.98
C ASN A 440 8.08 -1.94 -28.53
N GLU A 441 7.33 -1.23 -27.70
CA GLU A 441 6.69 0.03 -28.08
C GLU A 441 7.72 1.10 -28.44
N LEU A 442 8.80 1.26 -27.66
CA LEU A 442 9.90 2.20 -27.98
C LEU A 442 10.56 1.86 -29.32
N LYS A 443 10.79 0.57 -29.60
CA LYS A 443 11.32 0.08 -30.89
C LYS A 443 10.35 0.39 -32.03
N THR A 444 9.05 0.20 -31.81
CA THR A 444 8.00 0.48 -32.80
C THR A 444 7.92 1.97 -33.13
N LEU A 445 8.09 2.83 -32.13
CA LEU A 445 8.12 4.30 -32.30
C LEU A 445 9.47 4.81 -32.87
N GLY A 446 10.50 3.95 -32.97
CA GLY A 446 11.81 4.30 -33.47
C GLY A 446 12.63 5.19 -32.54
N VAL A 447 12.34 5.20 -31.24
CA VAL A 447 13.04 6.02 -30.22
C VAL A 447 13.89 5.17 -29.27
N TYR A 448 13.90 3.85 -29.40
CA TYR A 448 14.61 2.93 -28.53
C TYR A 448 16.12 3.16 -28.55
N ASP A 449 16.73 3.30 -29.73
CA ASP A 449 18.18 3.43 -29.88
C ASP A 449 18.68 4.76 -29.30
N ASP A 450 17.88 5.82 -29.39
CA ASP A 450 18.19 7.17 -28.88
C ASP A 450 17.80 7.34 -27.39
N SER A 451 17.39 6.28 -26.71
CA SER A 451 17.02 6.32 -25.31
C SER A 451 18.08 5.69 -24.41
N THR A 452 18.43 6.37 -23.31
CA THR A 452 19.06 5.75 -22.14
C THR A 452 17.98 5.14 -21.27
N ILE A 453 18.08 3.84 -20.97
CA ILE A 453 17.04 3.11 -20.21
C ILE A 453 17.70 2.46 -19.00
N ILE A 454 17.18 2.77 -17.81
CA ILE A 454 17.65 2.21 -16.54
C ILE A 454 16.48 1.47 -15.89
N ILE A 455 16.72 0.24 -15.45
CA ILE A 455 15.76 -0.58 -14.71
C ILE A 455 16.43 -0.95 -13.40
N THR A 456 15.90 -0.45 -12.30
CA THR A 456 16.45 -0.69 -10.96
C THR A 456 15.32 -0.88 -9.94
N SER A 457 15.69 -0.98 -8.67
CA SER A 457 14.78 -0.95 -7.53
C SER A 457 15.18 0.17 -6.58
N ASP A 458 14.24 0.64 -5.78
CA ASP A 458 14.53 1.56 -4.67
C ASP A 458 15.21 0.84 -3.51
N HIS A 459 14.80 -0.38 -3.20
CA HIS A 459 15.42 -1.30 -2.22
C HIS A 459 15.13 -2.75 -2.56
N GLY A 460 15.82 -3.67 -1.88
CA GLY A 460 15.52 -5.10 -1.90
C GLY A 460 14.76 -5.55 -0.67
N ASP A 461 14.65 -6.86 -0.49
CA ASP A 461 14.06 -7.48 0.70
C ASP A 461 14.94 -7.26 1.94
N VAL A 462 14.35 -7.32 3.16
CA VAL A 462 15.10 -7.15 4.43
C VAL A 462 16.24 -8.16 4.59
N GLU A 463 16.00 -9.41 4.18
CA GLU A 463 17.02 -10.46 4.28
C GLU A 463 18.03 -10.40 3.12
N TYR A 464 17.63 -9.81 2.00
CA TYR A 464 18.39 -9.75 0.75
C TYR A 464 18.25 -8.36 0.11
N PRO A 465 18.96 -7.35 0.66
CA PRO A 465 18.79 -5.96 0.25
C PRO A 465 19.41 -5.61 -1.12
N GLN A 466 20.12 -6.57 -1.76
CA GLN A 466 20.65 -6.38 -3.11
C GLN A 466 19.51 -6.12 -4.10
N ILE A 467 19.73 -5.13 -4.93
CA ILE A 467 18.78 -4.72 -5.96
C ILE A 467 19.15 -5.26 -7.34
N ILE A 468 18.21 -5.15 -8.28
CA ILE A 468 18.52 -5.29 -9.70
C ILE A 468 19.01 -3.96 -10.25
N PHE A 469 19.94 -3.98 -11.20
CA PHE A 469 20.37 -2.80 -11.93
C PHE A 469 20.75 -3.16 -13.37
N PHE A 470 19.92 -2.72 -14.31
CA PHE A 470 20.16 -2.87 -15.75
C PHE A 470 20.22 -1.48 -16.36
N ILE A 471 21.17 -1.26 -17.26
CA ILE A 471 21.27 -0.02 -18.04
C ILE A 471 21.49 -0.34 -19.49
N LYS A 472 20.83 0.40 -20.38
CA LYS A 472 21.11 0.52 -21.80
C LYS A 472 21.40 1.97 -22.09
N GLU A 473 22.58 2.26 -22.59
CA GLU A 473 22.93 3.60 -23.04
C GLU A 473 22.45 3.87 -24.48
N LYS A 474 22.48 5.12 -24.90
CA LYS A 474 22.13 5.49 -26.28
C LYS A 474 23.03 4.76 -27.27
N GLN A 475 22.42 4.23 -28.33
CA GLN A 475 23.11 3.50 -29.40
C GLN A 475 23.84 2.24 -28.92
N GLU A 476 23.65 1.82 -27.67
CA GLU A 476 24.19 0.55 -27.15
C GLU A 476 23.44 -0.62 -27.77
N SER A 477 24.20 -1.59 -28.27
CA SER A 477 23.65 -2.82 -28.86
C SER A 477 24.62 -3.97 -28.68
N HIS A 478 24.11 -5.10 -28.17
CA HIS A 478 24.86 -6.32 -27.94
C HIS A 478 24.10 -7.54 -28.51
N GLU A 479 24.84 -8.61 -28.83
CA GLU A 479 24.21 -9.89 -29.22
C GLU A 479 23.60 -10.61 -28.00
N LEU A 480 24.17 -10.43 -26.81
CA LEU A 480 23.76 -11.02 -25.55
C LEU A 480 23.85 -9.99 -24.43
N LEU A 481 23.03 -10.19 -23.41
CA LEU A 481 23.07 -9.37 -22.18
C LEU A 481 24.49 -9.36 -21.58
N ASN A 482 25.06 -8.16 -21.44
CA ASN A 482 26.31 -7.96 -20.74
C ASN A 482 26.12 -8.14 -19.23
N GLY A 483 27.10 -8.75 -18.55
CA GLY A 483 27.11 -8.89 -17.09
C GLY A 483 28.38 -8.34 -16.48
N THR A 484 28.27 -7.62 -15.35
CA THR A 484 29.41 -7.11 -14.60
C THR A 484 29.21 -7.26 -13.10
N ASN A 485 30.32 -7.61 -12.38
CA ASN A 485 30.36 -7.67 -10.92
C ASN A 485 30.89 -6.36 -10.31
N ALA A 486 30.91 -5.26 -11.06
CA ALA A 486 31.29 -3.96 -10.51
C ALA A 486 30.38 -3.62 -9.31
N PRO A 487 30.94 -3.25 -8.15
CA PRO A 487 30.19 -3.00 -6.94
C PRO A 487 29.59 -1.58 -6.99
N ILE A 488 28.34 -1.46 -7.35
CA ILE A 488 27.61 -0.18 -7.42
C ILE A 488 26.55 -0.10 -6.33
N THR A 489 26.13 1.13 -6.06
CA THR A 489 24.97 1.45 -5.22
C THR A 489 24.06 2.46 -5.93
N LEU A 490 23.01 2.91 -5.30
CA LEU A 490 22.16 3.97 -5.85
C LEU A 490 22.82 5.36 -5.79
N ASP A 491 23.93 5.54 -5.06
CA ASP A 491 24.74 6.77 -5.07
C ASP A 491 25.19 7.16 -6.49
N GLU A 492 25.44 6.16 -7.32
CA GLU A 492 25.98 6.36 -8.66
C GLU A 492 24.92 6.77 -9.69
N LEU A 493 23.63 6.78 -9.34
CA LEU A 493 22.56 7.01 -10.32
C LEU A 493 22.59 8.45 -10.85
N VAL A 494 22.63 9.46 -9.98
CA VAL A 494 22.66 10.87 -10.37
C VAL A 494 23.91 11.19 -11.23
N PRO A 495 25.15 10.87 -10.79
CA PRO A 495 26.34 11.12 -11.61
C PRO A 495 26.31 10.34 -12.94
N THR A 496 25.75 9.13 -12.99
CA THR A 496 25.58 8.38 -14.25
C THR A 496 24.63 9.08 -15.21
N ILE A 497 23.51 9.61 -14.73
CA ILE A 497 22.58 10.39 -15.54
C ILE A 497 23.27 11.65 -16.09
N VAL A 498 24.01 12.39 -15.26
CA VAL A 498 24.76 13.57 -15.68
C VAL A 498 25.82 13.21 -16.74
N GLN A 499 26.54 12.10 -16.54
CA GLN A 499 27.52 11.58 -17.50
C GLN A 499 26.88 11.21 -18.85
N SER A 500 25.68 10.61 -18.84
CA SER A 500 24.94 10.24 -20.05
C SER A 500 24.55 11.46 -20.93
N LEU A 501 24.65 12.66 -20.37
CA LEU A 501 24.43 13.94 -21.05
C LEU A 501 25.74 14.59 -21.55
N ASP A 502 26.86 13.87 -21.51
CA ASP A 502 28.20 14.40 -21.83
C ASP A 502 28.58 15.63 -20.96
N LYS A 503 28.16 15.63 -19.68
CA LYS A 503 28.46 16.68 -18.69
C LYS A 503 29.43 16.19 -17.64
N ASP A 504 30.13 17.18 -17.00
CA ASP A 504 30.96 16.90 -15.84
C ASP A 504 30.09 16.48 -14.66
N TYR A 505 30.32 15.27 -14.15
CA TYR A 505 29.57 14.66 -13.04
C TYR A 505 30.37 14.64 -11.74
N SER A 506 31.62 15.14 -11.75
CA SER A 506 32.55 14.98 -10.61
C SER A 506 32.06 15.61 -9.31
N GLU A 507 31.19 16.62 -9.39
CA GLU A 507 30.58 17.24 -8.21
C GLU A 507 29.44 16.40 -7.58
N PHE A 508 28.91 15.41 -8.32
CA PHE A 508 27.83 14.53 -7.87
C PHE A 508 28.32 13.17 -7.34
N GLY A 509 29.61 12.89 -7.43
CA GLY A 509 30.21 11.64 -6.99
C GLY A 509 30.77 10.79 -8.12
N TYR A 510 30.76 9.48 -7.95
CA TYR A 510 31.23 8.51 -8.94
C TYR A 510 30.06 8.02 -9.78
N SER A 511 30.28 7.79 -11.07
CA SER A 511 29.32 7.10 -11.93
C SER A 511 29.50 5.57 -11.85
N ILE A 512 28.55 4.81 -12.37
CA ILE A 512 28.67 3.34 -12.46
C ILE A 512 29.89 2.90 -13.29
N HIS A 513 30.37 3.75 -14.20
CA HIS A 513 31.51 3.47 -15.08
C HIS A 513 32.88 3.68 -14.41
N ASP A 514 32.90 4.27 -13.21
CA ASP A 514 34.14 4.46 -12.43
C ASP A 514 34.54 3.19 -11.68
N PHE A 515 33.67 2.16 -11.70
CA PHE A 515 33.91 0.90 -11.02
C PHE A 515 34.17 -0.22 -12.01
N TYR A 516 35.10 -1.09 -11.66
CA TYR A 516 35.48 -2.26 -12.45
C TYR A 516 35.05 -3.56 -11.74
N PRO A 517 34.87 -4.66 -12.50
CA PRO A 517 34.47 -5.94 -11.93
C PRO A 517 35.38 -6.39 -10.78
N ASP A 518 34.74 -6.93 -9.72
CA ASP A 518 35.39 -7.47 -8.52
C ASP A 518 36.23 -6.44 -7.74
N GLN A 519 36.03 -5.17 -7.96
CA GLN A 519 36.66 -4.10 -7.17
C GLN A 519 36.23 -4.21 -5.70
N GLN A 520 37.19 -4.06 -4.80
CA GLN A 520 36.88 -3.95 -3.37
C GLN A 520 36.48 -2.51 -3.07
N ARG A 521 35.26 -2.34 -2.57
CA ARG A 521 34.69 -1.05 -2.24
C ARG A 521 33.89 -1.14 -0.96
N GLU A 522 34.06 -0.16 -0.08
CA GLU A 522 33.20 0.01 1.09
C GLU A 522 31.83 0.49 0.66
N ARG A 523 30.79 -0.17 1.14
CA ARG A 523 29.37 0.17 0.88
C ARG A 523 28.64 0.26 2.21
N LEU A 524 27.66 1.16 2.26
CA LEU A 524 26.85 1.45 3.43
C LEU A 524 25.40 1.05 3.17
N LEU A 525 24.82 0.34 4.15
CA LEU A 525 23.41 -0.01 4.11
C LEU A 525 22.76 0.39 5.42
N TYR A 526 21.73 1.21 5.34
CA TYR A 526 20.92 1.67 6.45
C TYR A 526 19.63 0.86 6.50
N ILE A 527 19.44 0.07 7.57
CA ILE A 527 18.20 -0.65 7.83
C ILE A 527 17.52 0.01 9.03
N ARG A 528 16.28 0.47 8.81
CA ARG A 528 15.46 1.00 9.90
C ARG A 528 15.05 -0.13 10.83
N ASP A 529 15.16 0.07 12.14
CA ASP A 529 14.64 -0.86 13.13
C ASP A 529 13.10 -0.75 13.12
N TYR A 530 12.45 -1.61 12.36
CA TYR A 530 11.01 -1.77 12.38
C TYR A 530 10.61 -2.68 13.53
N ASP A 531 9.63 -2.25 14.32
CA ASP A 531 9.05 -3.00 15.43
C ASP A 531 8.67 -4.44 15.04
N ALA A 532 8.94 -5.37 15.98
CA ALA A 532 8.32 -6.69 16.19
C ALA A 532 7.98 -7.61 14.99
N SER A 533 7.87 -7.10 13.78
CA SER A 533 7.46 -7.88 12.59
C SER A 533 8.60 -8.69 11.99
N TYR A 534 9.84 -8.28 12.28
CA TYR A 534 11.07 -8.94 11.82
C TYR A 534 11.84 -9.51 13.01
N PRO A 535 11.54 -10.77 13.43
CA PRO A 535 12.11 -11.38 14.63
C PRO A 535 13.63 -11.57 14.55
N ASP A 536 14.20 -11.54 13.37
CA ASP A 536 15.61 -11.82 13.11
C ASP A 536 16.48 -10.55 13.01
N VAL A 537 15.87 -9.35 12.99
CA VAL A 537 16.59 -8.09 13.10
C VAL A 537 16.75 -7.75 14.59
N PRO A 538 17.97 -7.52 15.11
CA PRO A 538 18.18 -7.24 16.53
C PRO A 538 17.45 -5.98 16.96
N ARG A 539 16.64 -6.10 18.00
CA ARG A 539 15.92 -4.97 18.59
C ARG A 539 16.87 -4.16 19.47
N TYR A 540 16.74 -2.84 19.39
CA TYR A 540 17.36 -1.98 20.39
C TYR A 540 16.58 -2.10 21.70
N ASP A 541 17.19 -2.76 22.71
CA ASP A 541 16.61 -2.94 24.04
C ASP A 541 16.45 -1.58 24.72
N GLY A 542 15.24 -1.05 24.75
CA GLY A 542 14.91 0.13 25.55
C GLY A 542 13.92 1.12 24.96
N ILE A 543 13.49 0.97 23.70
CA ILE A 543 12.47 1.83 23.09
C ILE A 543 11.15 1.07 23.02
N SER A 544 10.17 1.53 23.80
CA SER A 544 8.81 0.99 23.84
C SER A 544 8.07 1.28 22.54
N SER A 545 7.42 0.28 22.00
CA SER A 545 6.28 0.24 21.06
C SER A 545 5.82 1.60 20.48
N GLY A 546 6.41 2.00 19.37
CA GLY A 546 5.97 3.18 18.62
C GLY A 546 7.09 3.73 17.78
N GLY A 547 7.39 3.13 16.62
CA GLY A 547 8.35 3.59 15.62
C GLY A 547 9.76 3.79 16.18
N SER A 548 10.69 2.94 15.79
CA SER A 548 12.07 3.10 16.22
C SER A 548 12.70 4.31 15.51
N ASN A 549 13.30 5.22 16.29
CA ASN A 549 14.05 6.36 15.78
C ASN A 549 15.53 6.01 15.59
N VAL A 550 15.83 4.81 15.14
CA VAL A 550 17.21 4.36 14.90
C VAL A 550 17.33 3.65 13.57
N TYR A 551 18.49 3.83 12.94
CA TYR A 551 18.94 3.00 11.84
C TYR A 551 20.10 2.12 12.28
N HIS A 552 20.13 0.91 11.77
CA HIS A 552 21.28 0.01 11.84
C HIS A 552 22.11 0.22 10.57
N LEU A 553 23.29 0.81 10.74
CA LEU A 553 24.24 1.01 9.65
C LEU A 553 25.17 -0.18 9.54
N TYR A 554 25.04 -0.91 8.46
CA TYR A 554 25.96 -1.97 8.04
C TYR A 554 27.01 -1.39 7.10
N ASN A 555 28.27 -1.75 7.35
CA ASN A 555 29.40 -1.41 6.53
C ASN A 555 30.08 -2.69 6.08
N TYR A 556 30.25 -2.89 4.79
CA TYR A 556 30.87 -4.08 4.22
C TYR A 556 31.68 -3.73 2.98
N THR A 557 32.66 -4.59 2.68
CA THR A 557 33.48 -4.50 1.49
C THR A 557 33.40 -5.81 0.73
N GLY A 558 33.29 -5.78 -0.57
CA GLY A 558 33.28 -6.98 -1.37
C GLY A 558 31.98 -7.22 -2.12
N ASN A 559 31.51 -8.45 -2.10
CA ASN A 559 30.36 -8.90 -2.88
C ASN A 559 29.10 -9.11 -2.02
N ILE A 560 28.06 -9.66 -2.64
CA ILE A 560 26.79 -10.02 -2.01
C ILE A 560 26.98 -10.95 -0.81
N ASP A 561 27.91 -11.92 -0.88
CA ASP A 561 28.15 -12.85 0.22
C ASP A 561 28.71 -12.12 1.46
N ASP A 562 29.53 -11.08 1.27
CA ASP A 562 30.06 -10.26 2.35
C ASP A 562 28.95 -9.43 3.02
N GLN A 563 28.00 -8.92 2.25
CA GLN A 563 26.83 -8.21 2.76
C GLN A 563 25.92 -9.16 3.56
N ILE A 564 25.57 -10.31 2.99
CA ILE A 564 24.76 -11.33 3.68
C ILE A 564 25.42 -11.75 4.98
N ASN A 565 26.74 -11.94 4.97
CA ASN A 565 27.51 -12.30 6.15
C ASN A 565 27.47 -11.19 7.22
N ALA A 566 27.58 -9.93 6.83
CA ALA A 566 27.46 -8.80 7.75
C ALA A 566 26.04 -8.73 8.38
N LEU A 567 25.00 -8.94 7.59
CA LEU A 567 23.61 -8.98 8.06
C LEU A 567 23.39 -10.15 9.05
N GLN A 568 23.77 -11.36 8.67
CA GLN A 568 23.58 -12.56 9.50
C GLN A 568 24.35 -12.54 10.81
N ASN A 569 25.49 -11.84 10.87
CA ASN A 569 26.30 -11.69 12.07
C ASN A 569 26.01 -10.39 12.83
N TYR A 570 24.98 -9.64 12.43
CA TYR A 570 24.55 -8.39 13.08
C TYR A 570 25.69 -7.37 13.26
N GLN A 571 26.52 -7.22 12.23
CA GLN A 571 27.67 -6.31 12.24
C GLN A 571 27.24 -4.90 11.84
N TYR A 572 26.63 -4.16 12.76
CA TYR A 572 26.12 -2.81 12.50
C TYR A 572 26.50 -1.82 13.60
N THR A 573 26.39 -0.54 13.26
CA THR A 573 26.41 0.59 14.20
C THR A 573 25.02 1.20 14.30
N THR A 574 24.54 1.43 15.50
CA THR A 574 23.24 2.07 15.71
C THR A 574 23.36 3.59 15.54
N ILE A 575 22.52 4.17 14.70
CA ILE A 575 22.44 5.62 14.43
C ILE A 575 21.08 6.13 14.91
N PRO A 576 21.05 6.97 15.98
CA PRO A 576 19.80 7.57 16.41
C PRO A 576 19.34 8.64 15.42
N MET A 577 18.03 8.72 15.19
CA MET A 577 17.38 9.75 14.39
C MET A 577 16.70 10.78 15.29
N VAL A 578 16.56 12.01 14.81
CA VAL A 578 15.85 13.09 15.52
C VAL A 578 14.37 12.77 15.64
N ASP A 579 13.76 12.28 14.58
CA ASP A 579 12.38 11.80 14.58
C ASP A 579 12.18 10.57 13.69
N SER A 580 10.98 10.03 13.70
CA SER A 580 10.59 8.88 12.86
C SER A 580 9.64 9.34 11.76
N TYR A 581 9.83 8.79 10.56
CA TYR A 581 8.85 8.88 9.48
C TYR A 581 7.62 8.02 9.85
N PHE A 582 6.46 8.69 10.15
CA PHE A 582 5.19 8.18 10.67
C PHE A 582 5.19 7.60 12.09
#